data_2bad69336cd04cc00a2933c068f31eca
#
_entry.id   2bad69336cd04cc00a2933c068f31eca
#
_cell.length_a   1.000
_cell.length_b   1.000
_cell.length_c   1.000
_cell.angle_alpha   90.00
_cell.angle_beta   90.00
_cell.angle_gamma   90.00
#
_symmetry.space_group_name_H-M   'P 1'
#
loop_
_entity.id
_entity.type
_entity.pdbx_description
1 polymer ?
#
loop_
_entity_poly.entity_id
_entity_poly.type
_entity_poly.pdbx_seq_one_letter_code
_entity_poly.pdbx_strand_id
1 'polypeptide(L)'
;ELLAFPYAEGHGRNTTGGRGGKVYHVTSLEDDTSGSISGSLRWAMKQDGPKTIVFDVSGTIYLKSELKTQKDDLTIAGQTSPGGICIANYPFTINSSNIIIRFIRFRPGNSNVDCDGLGGCDKQNVIIDHCSVSWGSDECLSVYGMQNSTVQWCLAYQALRVTDVKINAATGKFASHGYGGNWGGNYASYHHNLIAHCESRVPRLGPRYTTLALNNNDGERVDMRNNVYYNWGGEGCYGGEAQHVNIVNNYYKPGPGTDESGKADRAYRIAKPDVYPENYSGEAYKKWLQTWGKFYIDGNKVVGNTTVSNDNWTKGVFEQMDNKNCATTELWNQHTQIKSSSPVVKTGNVRTHTPDEAYERVMSYAGASNYRDKVDELIISDVKNRKASC
;
A
#
# COMPACT_ATOMS: atom_id res chain seq x y z
N GLU A 1 -7.08 -23.84 -11.08
CA GLU A 1 -6.13 -23.05 -10.31
C GLU A 1 -6.59 -22.94 -8.86
N LEU A 2 -5.68 -23.22 -7.90
CA LEU A 2 -6.02 -23.17 -6.49
C LEU A 2 -5.73 -21.75 -5.96
N LEU A 3 -6.76 -21.09 -5.45
CA LEU A 3 -6.67 -19.74 -4.93
C LEU A 3 -6.33 -19.74 -3.43
N ALA A 4 -5.73 -18.65 -2.95
CA ALA A 4 -5.47 -18.42 -1.53
C ALA A 4 -6.76 -18.53 -0.69
N PHE A 5 -7.84 -17.96 -1.20
CA PHE A 5 -9.20 -18.03 -0.67
C PHE A 5 -10.17 -17.64 -1.80
N PRO A 6 -11.47 -17.89 -1.67
CA PRO A 6 -12.44 -17.39 -2.63
C PRO A 6 -12.32 -15.89 -2.83
N TYR A 7 -12.33 -15.42 -4.08
CA TYR A 7 -12.15 -14.02 -4.49
C TYR A 7 -10.73 -13.46 -4.33
N ALA A 8 -9.72 -14.30 -4.06
CA ALA A 8 -8.33 -13.86 -4.21
C ALA A 8 -8.02 -13.59 -5.68
N GLU A 9 -7.54 -12.39 -5.96
CA GLU A 9 -7.23 -11.93 -7.31
C GLU A 9 -5.82 -11.34 -7.35
N GLY A 10 -5.33 -11.00 -8.55
CA GLY A 10 -4.00 -10.42 -8.72
C GLY A 10 -2.87 -11.44 -8.66
N HIS A 11 -1.66 -10.92 -8.61
CA HIS A 11 -0.47 -11.76 -8.74
C HIS A 11 -0.13 -12.55 -7.47
N GLY A 12 -0.72 -12.22 -6.33
CA GLY A 12 -0.64 -12.99 -5.09
C GLY A 12 -1.76 -14.01 -4.90
N ARG A 13 -2.65 -14.18 -5.86
CA ARG A 13 -3.87 -15.00 -5.72
C ARG A 13 -3.65 -16.47 -5.40
N ASN A 14 -2.49 -17.01 -5.72
CA ASN A 14 -2.16 -18.41 -5.51
C ASN A 14 -1.33 -18.66 -4.24
N THR A 15 -1.15 -17.65 -3.41
CA THR A 15 -0.46 -17.78 -2.12
C THR A 15 -1.14 -18.85 -1.28
N THR A 16 -0.36 -19.79 -0.75
CA THR A 16 -0.91 -20.91 0.03
C THR A 16 -0.98 -20.64 1.53
N GLY A 17 -0.15 -19.73 2.03
CA GLY A 17 -0.10 -19.41 3.45
C GLY A 17 0.11 -20.64 4.32
N GLY A 18 -0.70 -20.79 5.33
CA GLY A 18 -0.63 -21.91 6.27
C GLY A 18 -1.38 -23.18 5.85
N ARG A 19 -1.84 -23.25 4.62
CA ARG A 19 -2.65 -24.39 4.15
C ARG A 19 -1.95 -25.72 4.37
N GLY A 20 -2.70 -26.69 4.91
CA GLY A 20 -2.19 -28.03 5.23
C GLY A 20 -1.42 -28.09 6.54
N GLY A 21 -1.19 -26.97 7.20
CA GLY A 21 -0.53 -26.92 8.50
C GLY A 21 -1.48 -26.97 9.69
N LYS A 22 -0.95 -26.66 10.86
CA LYS A 22 -1.72 -26.62 12.11
C LYS A 22 -2.54 -25.34 12.23
N VAL A 23 -3.66 -25.42 12.96
CA VAL A 23 -4.48 -24.28 13.34
C VAL A 23 -4.17 -23.91 14.78
N TYR A 24 -3.88 -22.64 15.03
CA TYR A 24 -3.68 -22.09 16.36
C TYR A 24 -4.74 -21.06 16.67
N HIS A 25 -5.35 -21.18 17.85
CA HIS A 25 -6.38 -20.25 18.31
C HIS A 25 -5.78 -19.15 19.17
N VAL A 26 -6.07 -17.91 18.81
CA VAL A 26 -5.81 -16.76 19.68
C VAL A 26 -7.00 -16.63 20.63
N THR A 27 -6.75 -16.90 21.89
CA THR A 27 -7.73 -16.91 22.96
C THR A 27 -7.55 -15.75 23.94
N SER A 28 -6.48 -14.97 23.79
CA SER A 28 -6.12 -13.85 24.64
C SER A 28 -5.74 -12.63 23.82
N LEU A 29 -6.13 -11.44 24.26
CA LEU A 29 -5.69 -10.16 23.70
C LEU A 29 -4.36 -9.66 24.28
N GLU A 30 -3.80 -10.39 25.24
CA GLU A 30 -2.54 -10.01 25.88
C GLU A 30 -1.34 -10.20 24.95
N ASP A 31 -0.29 -9.47 25.22
CA ASP A 31 1.00 -9.61 24.55
C ASP A 31 2.14 -9.54 25.57
N ASP A 32 3.21 -10.24 25.29
CA ASP A 32 4.50 -10.08 25.97
C ASP A 32 5.64 -10.13 24.92
N THR A 33 6.78 -9.55 25.24
CA THR A 33 7.89 -9.42 24.29
C THR A 33 8.48 -10.76 23.86
N SER A 34 8.36 -11.78 24.68
CA SER A 34 8.92 -13.11 24.40
C SER A 34 7.93 -14.06 23.68
N GLY A 35 6.64 -13.73 23.64
CA GLY A 35 5.61 -14.61 23.10
C GLY A 35 5.38 -15.85 23.96
N SER A 36 5.50 -15.72 25.29
CA SER A 36 5.34 -16.81 26.24
C SER A 36 3.88 -17.02 26.67
N ILE A 37 3.02 -16.04 26.47
CA ILE A 37 1.60 -16.15 26.84
C ILE A 37 0.90 -17.07 25.86
N SER A 38 0.56 -18.27 26.31
CA SER A 38 -0.15 -19.26 25.50
C SER A 38 -1.51 -18.69 25.06
N GLY A 39 -1.83 -18.83 23.79
CA GLY A 39 -3.06 -18.27 23.20
C GLY A 39 -2.96 -16.81 22.81
N SER A 40 -1.83 -16.12 22.99
CA SER A 40 -1.58 -14.80 22.41
C SER A 40 -1.23 -14.88 20.92
N LEU A 41 -1.38 -13.79 20.20
CA LEU A 41 -1.01 -13.72 18.78
C LEU A 41 0.48 -14.00 18.59
N ARG A 42 1.35 -13.36 19.37
CA ARG A 42 2.81 -13.53 19.27
C ARG A 42 3.22 -14.97 19.54
N TRP A 43 2.62 -15.61 20.53
CA TRP A 43 2.83 -17.01 20.82
C TRP A 43 2.43 -17.90 19.63
N ALA A 44 1.27 -17.66 19.04
CA ALA A 44 0.80 -18.42 17.87
C ALA A 44 1.74 -18.26 16.67
N MET A 45 2.22 -17.05 16.42
CA MET A 45 3.14 -16.77 15.31
C MET A 45 4.51 -17.43 15.50
N LYS A 46 4.92 -17.72 16.72
CA LYS A 46 6.20 -18.38 17.02
C LYS A 46 6.18 -19.90 16.84
N GLN A 47 5.02 -20.49 16.69
CA GLN A 47 4.91 -21.95 16.51
C GLN A 47 5.57 -22.38 15.20
N ASP A 48 6.13 -23.59 15.18
CA ASP A 48 6.83 -24.11 14.01
C ASP A 48 5.89 -24.66 12.93
N GLY A 49 6.38 -24.66 11.70
CA GLY A 49 5.72 -25.22 10.54
C GLY A 49 4.60 -24.33 9.96
N PRO A 50 4.01 -24.76 8.84
CA PRO A 50 2.88 -24.07 8.27
C PRO A 50 1.73 -23.95 9.27
N LYS A 51 1.10 -22.79 9.35
CA LYS A 51 0.06 -22.53 10.35
C LYS A 51 -0.98 -21.53 9.88
N THR A 52 -2.20 -21.77 10.32
CA THR A 52 -3.31 -20.83 10.22
C THR A 52 -3.68 -20.35 11.62
N ILE A 53 -3.68 -19.04 11.82
CA ILE A 53 -4.06 -18.41 13.08
C ILE A 53 -5.50 -17.93 12.98
N VAL A 54 -6.33 -18.41 13.89
CA VAL A 54 -7.73 -18.02 14.01
C VAL A 54 -7.97 -17.36 15.38
N PHE A 55 -9.04 -16.57 15.49
CA PHE A 55 -9.32 -15.76 16.68
C PHE A 55 -10.63 -16.19 17.34
N ASP A 56 -10.56 -16.56 18.60
CA ASP A 56 -11.73 -16.84 19.45
C ASP A 56 -12.18 -15.61 20.24
N VAL A 57 -11.40 -14.54 20.17
CA VAL A 57 -11.62 -13.27 20.87
C VAL A 57 -11.76 -12.12 19.90
N SER A 58 -12.27 -11.01 20.37
CA SER A 58 -12.33 -9.74 19.63
C SER A 58 -11.82 -8.61 20.50
N GLY A 59 -11.33 -7.55 19.86
CA GLY A 59 -10.83 -6.35 20.53
C GLY A 59 -9.46 -5.94 20.05
N THR A 60 -8.75 -5.21 20.90
CA THR A 60 -7.44 -4.66 20.57
C THR A 60 -6.32 -5.39 21.30
N ILE A 61 -5.33 -5.84 20.53
CA ILE A 61 -4.07 -6.35 21.04
C ILE A 61 -3.09 -5.20 21.11
N TYR A 62 -2.77 -4.74 22.30
CA TYR A 62 -1.75 -3.70 22.51
C TYR A 62 -0.38 -4.37 22.60
N LEU A 63 0.37 -4.32 21.50
CA LEU A 63 1.70 -4.92 21.44
C LEU A 63 2.65 -4.27 22.46
N LYS A 64 3.52 -5.08 23.02
CA LYS A 64 4.58 -4.65 23.97
C LYS A 64 5.92 -4.40 23.26
N SER A 65 6.04 -4.82 22.02
CA SER A 65 7.19 -4.60 21.14
C SER A 65 6.77 -4.83 19.69
N GLU A 66 7.63 -4.48 18.74
CA GLU A 66 7.42 -4.78 17.33
C GLU A 66 7.11 -6.26 17.11
N LEU A 67 6.17 -6.55 16.23
CA LEU A 67 5.82 -7.90 15.85
C LEU A 67 6.12 -8.11 14.37
N LYS A 68 6.97 -9.09 14.07
CA LYS A 68 7.33 -9.43 12.69
C LYS A 68 6.97 -10.88 12.40
N THR A 69 6.53 -11.15 11.17
CA THR A 69 6.54 -12.52 10.68
C THR A 69 8.00 -12.94 10.53
N GLN A 70 8.36 -14.10 11.04
CA GLN A 70 9.72 -14.64 10.96
C GLN A 70 9.78 -15.99 10.27
N LYS A 71 8.64 -16.65 10.17
CA LYS A 71 8.49 -17.97 9.57
C LYS A 71 7.57 -17.87 8.36
N ASP A 72 7.92 -18.60 7.32
CA ASP A 72 7.11 -18.71 6.12
C ASP A 72 5.82 -19.51 6.38
N ASP A 73 4.93 -19.54 5.41
CA ASP A 73 3.75 -20.40 5.37
C ASP A 73 2.74 -20.07 6.48
N LEU A 74 2.32 -18.82 6.55
CA LEU A 74 1.43 -18.29 7.57
C LEU A 74 0.15 -17.73 6.97
N THR A 75 -0.97 -18.10 7.56
CA THR A 75 -2.27 -17.42 7.35
C THR A 75 -2.75 -16.81 8.67
N ILE A 76 -3.05 -15.52 8.66
CA ILE A 76 -3.73 -14.83 9.77
C ILE A 76 -5.16 -14.53 9.32
N ALA A 77 -6.11 -15.25 9.89
CA ALA A 77 -7.52 -15.23 9.50
C ALA A 77 -8.35 -14.35 10.45
N GLY A 78 -8.24 -13.03 10.30
CA GLY A 78 -8.95 -12.07 11.12
C GLY A 78 -10.47 -12.16 11.04
N GLN A 79 -11.01 -12.67 9.92
CA GLN A 79 -12.44 -12.88 9.73
C GLN A 79 -13.06 -13.89 10.71
N THR A 80 -12.25 -14.71 11.36
CA THR A 80 -12.71 -15.69 12.35
C THR A 80 -13.04 -15.06 13.69
N SER A 81 -12.55 -13.85 13.96
CA SER A 81 -12.85 -13.13 15.20
C SER A 81 -14.34 -12.79 15.29
N PRO A 82 -14.98 -13.01 16.46
CA PRO A 82 -16.41 -12.73 16.61
C PRO A 82 -16.80 -11.24 16.61
N GLY A 83 -15.83 -10.33 16.64
CA GLY A 83 -16.08 -8.88 16.59
C GLY A 83 -14.95 -8.08 15.94
N GLY A 84 -13.94 -8.77 15.41
CA GLY A 84 -12.78 -8.15 14.77
C GLY A 84 -11.59 -7.94 15.69
N ILE A 85 -10.41 -7.86 15.09
CA ILE A 85 -9.12 -7.69 15.78
C ILE A 85 -8.42 -6.43 15.30
N CYS A 86 -7.95 -5.63 16.25
CA CYS A 86 -7.04 -4.53 16.03
C CYS A 86 -5.68 -4.85 16.69
N ILE A 87 -4.60 -4.65 15.94
CA ILE A 87 -3.23 -4.76 16.43
C ILE A 87 -2.69 -3.33 16.55
N ALA A 88 -2.36 -2.91 17.76
CA ALA A 88 -2.04 -1.52 18.05
C ALA A 88 -0.74 -1.36 18.83
N ASN A 89 -0.28 -0.11 18.98
CA ASN A 89 0.79 0.34 19.84
C ASN A 89 2.22 0.17 19.25
N TYR A 90 2.49 -0.90 18.54
CA TYR A 90 3.75 -1.14 17.82
C TYR A 90 3.46 -1.63 16.41
N PRO A 91 4.43 -1.53 15.49
CA PRO A 91 4.25 -1.99 14.12
C PRO A 91 4.16 -3.52 14.00
N PHE A 92 3.42 -3.92 12.98
CA PHE A 92 3.44 -5.28 12.45
C PHE A 92 4.15 -5.26 11.10
N THR A 93 5.15 -6.12 10.91
CA THR A 93 5.95 -6.15 9.67
C THR A 93 5.95 -7.55 9.06
N ILE A 94 5.76 -7.61 7.74
CA ILE A 94 5.88 -8.85 6.97
C ILE A 94 7.36 -9.06 6.64
N ASN A 95 7.98 -10.07 7.24
CA ASN A 95 9.40 -10.38 7.09
C ASN A 95 9.64 -11.86 6.76
N SER A 96 8.68 -12.48 6.11
CA SER A 96 8.76 -13.86 5.61
C SER A 96 7.86 -14.01 4.38
N SER A 97 7.97 -15.16 3.71
CA SER A 97 7.27 -15.43 2.45
C SER A 97 6.08 -16.37 2.65
N ASN A 98 5.21 -16.40 1.66
CA ASN A 98 4.00 -17.22 1.64
C ASN A 98 3.04 -16.85 2.77
N ILE A 99 2.58 -15.59 2.73
CA ILE A 99 1.79 -14.97 3.80
C ILE A 99 0.41 -14.57 3.29
N ILE A 100 -0.62 -14.96 4.02
CA ILE A 100 -2.00 -14.51 3.84
C ILE A 100 -2.43 -13.79 5.11
N ILE A 101 -2.87 -12.53 4.99
CA ILE A 101 -3.44 -11.77 6.11
C ILE A 101 -4.77 -11.19 5.67
N ARG A 102 -5.84 -11.45 6.44
CA ARG A 102 -7.19 -11.00 6.11
C ARG A 102 -7.91 -10.43 7.33
N PHE A 103 -8.67 -9.34 7.11
CA PHE A 103 -9.59 -8.75 8.07
C PHE A 103 -8.95 -8.37 9.40
N ILE A 104 -7.78 -7.75 9.36
CA ILE A 104 -7.08 -7.21 10.53
C ILE A 104 -7.01 -5.69 10.42
N ARG A 105 -7.13 -5.00 11.54
CA ARG A 105 -6.85 -3.58 11.69
C ARG A 105 -5.44 -3.41 12.29
N PHE A 106 -4.59 -2.66 11.60
CA PHE A 106 -3.22 -2.35 12.05
C PHE A 106 -3.15 -0.86 12.38
N ARG A 107 -2.93 -0.51 13.64
CA ARG A 107 -2.92 0.87 14.13
C ARG A 107 -1.80 1.08 15.16
N PRO A 108 -0.53 1.17 14.70
CA PRO A 108 0.57 1.39 15.65
C PRO A 108 0.44 2.70 16.42
N GLY A 109 -0.09 3.75 15.79
CA GLY A 109 -0.29 5.03 16.43
C GLY A 109 1.03 5.77 16.67
N ASN A 110 1.03 6.72 17.58
CA ASN A 110 2.23 7.41 18.05
C ASN A 110 3.03 6.47 18.98
N SER A 111 3.56 5.43 18.39
CA SER A 111 4.28 4.37 19.09
C SER A 111 5.68 4.82 19.51
N ASN A 112 6.38 3.95 20.19
CA ASN A 112 7.74 4.21 20.66
C ASN A 112 8.80 4.06 19.56
N VAL A 113 8.40 3.74 18.35
CA VAL A 113 9.29 3.54 17.20
C VAL A 113 8.71 4.20 15.95
N ASP A 114 9.59 4.67 15.07
CA ASP A 114 9.23 5.16 13.75
C ASP A 114 8.87 3.97 12.86
N CYS A 115 7.67 3.98 12.27
CA CYS A 115 7.17 2.79 11.60
C CYS A 115 6.09 3.06 10.56
N ASP A 116 5.89 2.08 9.69
CA ASP A 116 4.70 1.95 8.86
C ASP A 116 3.53 1.35 9.65
N GLY A 117 2.32 1.60 9.19
CA GLY A 117 1.12 0.96 9.74
C GLY A 117 1.15 -0.55 9.52
N LEU A 118 1.38 -0.96 8.29
CA LEU A 118 1.71 -2.31 7.87
C LEU A 118 2.80 -2.21 6.80
N GLY A 119 3.95 -2.81 7.07
CA GLY A 119 5.10 -2.78 6.17
C GLY A 119 5.64 -4.17 5.85
N GLY A 120 6.51 -4.20 4.85
CA GLY A 120 7.26 -5.39 4.44
C GLY A 120 7.76 -5.29 3.01
N CYS A 121 8.92 -5.87 2.74
CA CYS A 121 9.50 -5.91 1.40
C CYS A 121 10.43 -7.11 1.23
N ASP A 122 10.85 -7.35 -0.02
CA ASP A 122 11.86 -8.34 -0.41
C ASP A 122 11.48 -9.80 -0.13
N LYS A 123 10.19 -10.09 -0.08
CA LYS A 123 9.64 -11.42 0.10
C LYS A 123 8.82 -11.83 -1.13
N GLN A 124 8.21 -12.99 -1.09
CA GLN A 124 7.41 -13.50 -2.20
C GLN A 124 6.15 -14.21 -1.73
N ASN A 125 5.16 -14.25 -2.61
CA ASN A 125 3.87 -14.88 -2.35
C ASN A 125 3.19 -14.29 -1.12
N VAL A 126 2.67 -13.08 -1.27
CA VAL A 126 2.00 -12.35 -0.20
C VAL A 126 0.65 -11.85 -0.71
N ILE A 127 -0.40 -12.07 0.04
CA ILE A 127 -1.69 -11.44 -0.19
C ILE A 127 -2.25 -10.83 1.09
N ILE A 128 -2.57 -9.55 1.02
CA ILE A 128 -3.19 -8.76 2.08
C ILE A 128 -4.59 -8.40 1.61
N ASP A 129 -5.59 -8.80 2.37
CA ASP A 129 -6.98 -8.72 1.97
C ASP A 129 -7.86 -8.15 3.08
N HIS A 130 -8.71 -7.16 2.75
CA HIS A 130 -9.68 -6.58 3.68
C HIS A 130 -9.05 -6.15 5.02
N CYS A 131 -7.90 -5.53 4.97
CA CYS A 131 -7.26 -4.94 6.15
C CYS A 131 -7.49 -3.44 6.21
N SER A 132 -7.59 -2.91 7.42
CA SER A 132 -7.60 -1.47 7.69
C SER A 132 -6.27 -1.08 8.31
N VAL A 133 -5.59 -0.09 7.75
CA VAL A 133 -4.25 0.31 8.18
C VAL A 133 -4.21 1.81 8.38
N SER A 134 -3.77 2.25 9.55
CA SER A 134 -3.71 3.69 9.85
C SER A 134 -2.64 4.00 10.89
N TRP A 135 -2.34 5.30 11.03
CA TRP A 135 -1.53 5.88 12.09
C TRP A 135 -0.09 5.38 12.12
N GLY A 136 0.48 5.11 10.95
CA GLY A 136 1.92 4.94 10.82
C GLY A 136 2.64 6.29 10.90
N SER A 137 3.80 6.33 11.51
CA SER A 137 4.61 7.54 11.64
C SER A 137 5.46 7.84 10.40
N ASP A 138 5.66 6.84 9.54
CA ASP A 138 6.30 6.99 8.23
C ASP A 138 5.25 6.85 7.12
N GLU A 139 4.85 5.64 6.80
CA GLU A 139 3.83 5.31 5.80
C GLU A 139 2.69 4.52 6.45
N CYS A 140 1.53 4.49 5.80
CA CYS A 140 0.44 3.63 6.24
C CYS A 140 0.66 2.20 5.76
N LEU A 141 0.56 1.98 4.46
CA LEU A 141 0.53 0.64 3.87
C LEU A 141 1.64 0.50 2.84
N SER A 142 2.73 -0.14 3.23
CA SER A 142 3.94 -0.31 2.42
C SER A 142 4.35 -1.78 2.34
N VAL A 143 3.51 -2.57 1.68
CA VAL A 143 3.81 -3.95 1.29
C VAL A 143 4.24 -3.90 -0.17
N TYR A 144 5.55 -3.88 -0.40
CA TYR A 144 6.14 -3.57 -1.70
C TYR A 144 7.44 -4.34 -1.94
N GLY A 145 7.98 -4.28 -3.15
CA GLY A 145 9.17 -5.05 -3.49
C GLY A 145 9.01 -6.54 -3.31
N MET A 146 7.79 -7.03 -3.39
CA MET A 146 7.47 -8.44 -3.31
C MET A 146 7.46 -9.07 -4.69
N GLN A 147 7.70 -10.35 -4.77
CA GLN A 147 7.44 -11.14 -5.98
C GLN A 147 6.13 -11.90 -5.81
N ASN A 148 5.22 -11.75 -6.78
CA ASN A 148 3.89 -12.36 -6.75
C ASN A 148 3.07 -11.95 -5.53
N SER A 149 2.64 -10.70 -5.50
CA SER A 149 1.87 -10.15 -4.40
C SER A 149 0.56 -9.52 -4.82
N THR A 150 -0.37 -9.46 -3.89
CA THR A 150 -1.62 -8.71 -4.01
C THR A 150 -1.92 -7.98 -2.71
N VAL A 151 -2.29 -6.71 -2.84
CA VAL A 151 -2.94 -5.93 -1.78
C VAL A 151 -4.32 -5.54 -2.32
N GLN A 152 -5.36 -6.05 -1.73
CA GLN A 152 -6.72 -5.89 -2.23
C GLN A 152 -7.71 -5.52 -1.12
N TRP A 153 -8.69 -4.68 -1.45
CA TRP A 153 -9.79 -4.33 -0.58
C TRP A 153 -9.34 -3.81 0.79
N CYS A 154 -8.25 -3.06 0.82
CA CYS A 154 -7.71 -2.49 2.05
C CYS A 154 -8.04 -1.00 2.18
N LEU A 155 -8.13 -0.52 3.41
CA LEU A 155 -8.17 0.89 3.77
C LEU A 155 -6.80 1.30 4.31
N ALA A 156 -6.23 2.39 3.79
CA ALA A 156 -5.02 3.00 4.32
C ALA A 156 -5.30 4.49 4.52
N TYR A 157 -5.23 4.98 5.75
CA TYR A 157 -5.65 6.35 6.02
C TYR A 157 -4.96 6.97 7.25
N GLN A 158 -4.99 8.29 7.30
CA GLN A 158 -4.51 9.11 8.41
C GLN A 158 -3.08 8.74 8.85
N ALA A 159 -2.14 8.74 7.90
CA ALA A 159 -0.74 8.69 8.27
C ALA A 159 -0.40 9.85 9.19
N LEU A 160 0.33 9.58 10.26
CA LEU A 160 0.68 10.59 11.26
C LEU A 160 1.73 11.54 10.67
N ARG A 161 1.38 12.80 10.55
CA ARG A 161 2.26 13.79 9.91
C ARG A 161 3.40 14.22 10.80
N VAL A 162 3.13 14.45 12.08
CA VAL A 162 4.13 14.84 13.09
C VAL A 162 3.99 13.91 14.28
N THR A 163 5.08 13.29 14.70
CA THR A 163 5.11 12.36 15.83
C THR A 163 6.33 12.60 16.70
N ASP A 164 6.26 12.12 17.94
CA ASP A 164 7.35 12.23 18.90
C ASP A 164 8.54 11.31 18.56
N VAL A 165 8.33 10.32 17.71
CA VAL A 165 9.36 9.31 17.40
C VAL A 165 10.20 9.64 16.18
N LYS A 166 9.84 10.68 15.42
CA LYS A 166 10.54 11.03 14.20
C LYS A 166 11.13 12.44 14.29
N ILE A 167 12.43 12.51 14.51
CA ILE A 167 13.18 13.76 14.63
C ILE A 167 14.16 13.89 13.48
N ASN A 168 14.16 15.05 12.82
CA ASN A 168 15.13 15.38 11.79
C ASN A 168 16.49 15.62 12.46
N ALA A 169 17.46 14.77 12.18
CA ALA A 169 18.80 14.83 12.80
C ALA A 169 19.55 16.13 12.51
N ALA A 170 19.29 16.77 11.37
CA ALA A 170 19.97 18.02 10.99
C ALA A 170 19.42 19.25 11.71
N THR A 171 18.16 19.25 12.10
CA THR A 171 17.49 20.43 12.68
C THR A 171 17.07 20.23 14.12
N GLY A 172 17.08 19.02 14.65
CA GLY A 172 16.57 18.68 15.97
C GLY A 172 15.06 18.86 16.14
N LYS A 173 14.34 19.10 15.05
CA LYS A 173 12.87 19.31 15.03
C LYS A 173 12.17 18.04 14.60
N PHE A 174 10.89 17.93 14.97
CA PHE A 174 10.05 16.83 14.48
C PHE A 174 10.01 16.83 12.95
N ALA A 175 10.25 15.66 12.36
CA ALA A 175 10.12 15.48 10.93
C ALA A 175 8.63 15.39 10.56
N SER A 176 8.27 15.98 9.42
CA SER A 176 6.90 15.92 8.90
C SER A 176 6.82 14.88 7.78
N HIS A 177 6.00 13.86 7.97
CA HIS A 177 5.77 12.79 6.99
C HIS A 177 4.29 12.73 6.57
N GLY A 178 3.53 11.77 7.05
CA GLY A 178 2.13 11.63 6.71
C GLY A 178 1.92 10.92 5.38
N TYR A 179 2.65 9.82 5.12
CA TYR A 179 2.71 9.16 3.83
C TYR A 179 1.72 7.99 3.70
N GLY A 180 1.07 7.89 2.54
CA GLY A 180 0.10 6.83 2.25
C GLY A 180 0.75 5.47 2.15
N GLY A 181 1.65 5.29 1.21
CA GLY A 181 2.33 4.00 1.08
C GLY A 181 3.31 3.94 -0.08
N ASN A 182 4.25 3.02 0.05
CA ASN A 182 5.20 2.66 -0.98
C ASN A 182 4.69 1.40 -1.68
N TRP A 183 4.39 1.50 -2.97
CA TRP A 183 3.82 0.42 -3.78
C TRP A 183 4.75 0.09 -4.93
N GLY A 184 5.06 -1.17 -5.09
CA GLY A 184 5.93 -1.70 -6.12
C GLY A 184 6.13 -3.19 -5.94
N GLY A 185 6.94 -3.78 -6.79
CA GLY A 185 7.25 -5.20 -6.77
C GLY A 185 7.23 -5.82 -8.16
N ASN A 186 7.54 -7.10 -8.22
CA ASN A 186 7.53 -7.83 -9.48
C ASN A 186 6.33 -8.76 -9.57
N TYR A 187 5.43 -8.50 -10.50
CA TYR A 187 4.10 -9.07 -10.52
C TYR A 187 3.38 -8.77 -9.21
N ALA A 188 3.24 -7.48 -8.94
CA ALA A 188 2.57 -6.94 -7.77
C ALA A 188 1.26 -6.27 -8.19
N SER A 189 0.16 -6.66 -7.55
CA SER A 189 -1.18 -6.13 -7.80
C SER A 189 -1.67 -5.34 -6.61
N TYR A 190 -2.19 -4.15 -6.88
CA TYR A 190 -2.84 -3.27 -5.91
C TYR A 190 -4.20 -2.90 -6.47
N HIS A 191 -5.28 -3.45 -5.92
CA HIS A 191 -6.61 -3.20 -6.47
C HIS A 191 -7.70 -3.06 -5.41
N HIS A 192 -8.68 -2.23 -5.70
CA HIS A 192 -9.82 -1.98 -4.82
C HIS A 192 -9.44 -1.54 -3.40
N ASN A 193 -8.41 -0.72 -3.30
CA ASN A 193 -7.96 -0.14 -2.03
C ASN A 193 -8.37 1.33 -1.93
N LEU A 194 -8.43 1.86 -0.71
CA LEU A 194 -8.53 3.29 -0.43
C LEU A 194 -7.24 3.78 0.20
N ILE A 195 -6.70 4.91 -0.29
CA ILE A 195 -5.76 5.74 0.47
C ILE A 195 -6.45 7.08 0.72
N ALA A 196 -6.57 7.48 1.99
CA ALA A 196 -7.24 8.71 2.39
C ALA A 196 -6.46 9.49 3.45
N HIS A 197 -6.55 10.81 3.43
CA HIS A 197 -5.97 11.70 4.44
C HIS A 197 -4.46 11.51 4.62
N CYS A 198 -3.72 11.49 3.52
CA CYS A 198 -2.28 11.38 3.53
C CYS A 198 -1.66 12.55 2.76
N GLU A 199 -0.55 13.09 3.27
CA GLU A 199 0.11 14.26 2.70
C GLU A 199 0.75 13.98 1.35
N SER A 200 1.34 12.79 1.20
CA SER A 200 2.14 12.39 0.06
C SER A 200 2.15 10.87 -0.08
N ARG A 201 2.81 10.35 -1.11
CA ARG A 201 2.90 8.91 -1.40
C ARG A 201 1.53 8.24 -1.50
N VAL A 202 0.74 8.71 -2.46
CA VAL A 202 -0.65 8.28 -2.66
C VAL A 202 -0.82 7.63 -4.04
N PRO A 203 -0.11 6.49 -4.30
CA PRO A 203 1.06 5.98 -3.60
C PRO A 203 2.39 6.54 -4.12
N ARG A 204 3.48 6.32 -3.42
CA ARG A 204 4.82 6.32 -3.98
C ARG A 204 4.99 5.04 -4.78
N LEU A 205 5.27 5.14 -6.07
CA LEU A 205 5.67 4.00 -6.89
C LEU A 205 7.15 3.72 -6.63
N GLY A 206 7.43 2.92 -5.61
CA GLY A 206 8.76 2.74 -5.05
C GLY A 206 9.36 1.39 -5.41
N PRO A 207 10.27 1.35 -6.39
CA PRO A 207 10.94 0.11 -6.73
C PRO A 207 11.93 -0.32 -5.66
N ARG A 208 12.13 -1.65 -5.59
CA ARG A 208 13.18 -2.25 -4.77
C ARG A 208 14.25 -2.87 -5.68
N TYR A 209 15.53 -2.71 -5.29
CA TYR A 209 16.63 -3.28 -6.06
C TYR A 209 16.49 -4.79 -6.24
N THR A 210 15.94 -5.51 -5.27
CA THR A 210 15.72 -6.95 -5.33
C THR A 210 14.77 -7.37 -6.44
N THR A 211 13.68 -6.63 -6.62
CA THR A 211 12.68 -6.91 -7.65
C THR A 211 12.99 -6.22 -8.98
N LEU A 212 13.71 -5.10 -8.98
CA LEU A 212 14.26 -4.51 -10.19
C LEU A 212 15.24 -5.43 -10.91
N ALA A 213 15.99 -6.25 -10.17
CA ALA A 213 16.96 -7.20 -10.72
C ALA A 213 16.33 -8.40 -11.42
N LEU A 214 15.04 -8.62 -11.22
CA LEU A 214 14.31 -9.70 -11.89
C LEU A 214 14.07 -9.36 -13.37
N ASN A 215 13.57 -10.30 -14.14
CA ASN A 215 13.33 -10.12 -15.59
C ASN A 215 14.58 -9.65 -16.35
N ASN A 216 15.73 -10.23 -16.05
CA ASN A 216 17.04 -9.85 -16.64
C ASN A 216 17.39 -8.37 -16.39
N ASN A 217 17.11 -7.87 -15.20
CA ASN A 217 17.29 -6.47 -14.79
C ASN A 217 16.40 -5.47 -15.55
N ASP A 218 15.30 -5.92 -16.11
CA ASP A 218 14.36 -5.08 -16.88
C ASP A 218 13.28 -4.42 -15.98
N GLY A 219 13.49 -4.43 -14.69
CA GLY A 219 12.62 -3.73 -13.74
C GLY A 219 11.42 -4.53 -13.24
N GLU A 220 10.55 -3.85 -12.54
CA GLU A 220 9.38 -4.43 -11.89
C GLU A 220 8.15 -4.43 -12.79
N ARG A 221 7.15 -5.22 -12.39
CA ARG A 221 5.82 -5.32 -13.04
C ARG A 221 4.75 -5.03 -11.99
N VAL A 222 4.07 -3.90 -12.13
CA VAL A 222 3.09 -3.41 -11.14
C VAL A 222 1.76 -3.12 -11.82
N ASP A 223 0.69 -3.68 -11.27
CA ASP A 223 -0.68 -3.40 -11.73
C ASP A 223 -1.48 -2.70 -10.64
N MET A 224 -1.93 -1.47 -10.93
CA MET A 224 -2.75 -0.66 -10.03
C MET A 224 -4.08 -0.35 -10.70
N ARG A 225 -5.18 -0.92 -10.19
CA ARG A 225 -6.50 -0.69 -10.75
C ARG A 225 -7.61 -0.61 -9.71
N ASN A 226 -8.61 0.18 -10.02
CA ASN A 226 -9.81 0.32 -9.20
C ASN A 226 -9.54 0.76 -7.75
N ASN A 227 -8.41 1.43 -7.50
CA ASN A 227 -8.17 2.05 -6.21
C ASN A 227 -8.91 3.39 -6.13
N VAL A 228 -9.20 3.79 -4.90
CA VAL A 228 -9.79 5.10 -4.58
C VAL A 228 -8.75 5.90 -3.81
N TYR A 229 -8.48 7.11 -4.27
CA TYR A 229 -7.58 8.04 -3.59
C TYR A 229 -8.39 9.27 -3.19
N TYR A 230 -8.33 9.62 -1.91
CA TYR A 230 -9.10 10.71 -1.36
C TYR A 230 -8.25 11.63 -0.48
N ASN A 231 -8.44 12.94 -0.66
CA ASN A 231 -7.90 13.98 0.21
C ASN A 231 -6.38 13.87 0.45
N TRP A 232 -5.63 13.65 -0.65
CA TRP A 232 -4.16 13.73 -0.59
C TRP A 232 -3.71 15.19 -0.46
N GLY A 233 -2.53 15.40 0.12
CA GLY A 233 -1.97 16.73 0.32
C GLY A 233 -1.11 17.19 -0.87
N GLY A 234 0.15 17.51 -0.59
CA GLY A 234 1.01 18.21 -1.52
C GLY A 234 1.56 17.45 -2.71
N GLU A 235 1.56 16.11 -2.72
CA GLU A 235 2.25 15.36 -3.78
C GLU A 235 1.39 14.36 -4.57
N GLY A 236 0.52 13.59 -3.97
CA GLY A 236 -0.23 12.53 -4.65
C GLY A 236 0.65 11.36 -5.05
N CYS A 237 0.43 10.82 -6.27
CA CYS A 237 1.18 9.69 -6.81
C CYS A 237 2.43 10.15 -7.56
N TYR A 238 3.56 9.50 -7.31
CA TYR A 238 4.81 9.78 -8.02
C TYR A 238 5.79 8.60 -7.97
N GLY A 239 6.82 8.66 -8.83
CA GLY A 239 7.91 7.69 -8.85
C GLY A 239 7.90 6.78 -10.06
N GLY A 240 8.06 5.49 -9.85
CA GLY A 240 8.01 4.50 -10.93
C GLY A 240 9.32 4.36 -11.71
N GLU A 241 10.45 4.64 -11.08
CA GLU A 241 11.78 4.52 -11.69
C GLU A 241 12.01 3.09 -12.16
N ALA A 242 12.28 2.91 -13.44
CA ALA A 242 12.52 1.62 -14.07
C ALA A 242 11.40 0.58 -13.88
N GLN A 243 10.20 0.99 -13.52
CA GLN A 243 9.04 0.10 -13.36
C GLN A 243 8.23 0.00 -14.66
N HIS A 244 7.52 -1.10 -14.81
CA HIS A 244 6.43 -1.26 -15.78
C HIS A 244 5.12 -1.22 -15.01
N VAL A 245 4.32 -0.18 -15.22
CA VAL A 245 3.16 0.11 -14.36
C VAL A 245 1.89 0.25 -15.20
N ASN A 246 0.85 -0.48 -14.82
CA ASN A 246 -0.50 -0.17 -15.24
C ASN A 246 -1.18 0.69 -14.16
N ILE A 247 -1.83 1.77 -14.57
CA ILE A 247 -2.71 2.59 -13.72
C ILE A 247 -4.05 2.69 -14.43
N VAL A 248 -5.01 1.86 -14.03
CA VAL A 248 -6.24 1.63 -14.79
C VAL A 248 -7.47 1.78 -13.91
N ASN A 249 -8.43 2.58 -14.38
CA ASN A 249 -9.75 2.73 -13.78
C ASN A 249 -9.72 3.04 -12.27
N ASN A 250 -8.75 3.83 -11.82
CA ASN A 250 -8.73 4.33 -10.45
C ASN A 250 -9.62 5.57 -10.33
N TYR A 251 -10.02 5.87 -9.11
CA TYR A 251 -10.92 6.97 -8.76
C TYR A 251 -10.18 7.96 -7.86
N TYR A 252 -9.99 9.18 -8.34
CA TYR A 252 -9.26 10.25 -7.66
C TYR A 252 -10.26 11.31 -7.19
N LYS A 253 -10.44 11.43 -5.89
CA LYS A 253 -11.36 12.41 -5.29
C LYS A 253 -10.57 13.42 -4.44
N PRO A 254 -10.27 14.62 -4.98
CA PRO A 254 -9.67 15.67 -4.17
C PRO A 254 -10.54 16.00 -2.96
N GLY A 255 -9.91 16.29 -1.83
CA GLY A 255 -10.59 16.69 -0.61
C GLY A 255 -10.12 18.05 -0.10
N PRO A 256 -10.58 18.47 1.09
CA PRO A 256 -10.20 19.77 1.67
C PRO A 256 -8.68 19.97 1.77
N GLY A 257 -7.94 18.94 2.20
CA GLY A 257 -6.48 19.02 2.29
C GLY A 257 -5.79 19.09 0.93
N THR A 258 -6.38 18.53 -0.12
CA THR A 258 -5.89 18.69 -1.49
C THR A 258 -6.05 20.15 -1.94
N ASP A 259 -7.20 20.73 -1.69
CA ASP A 259 -7.48 22.13 -2.05
C ASP A 259 -6.56 23.10 -1.30
N GLU A 260 -6.32 22.85 -0.02
CA GLU A 260 -5.50 23.68 0.85
C GLU A 260 -3.98 23.48 0.66
N SER A 261 -3.57 22.51 -0.16
CA SER A 261 -2.15 22.22 -0.38
C SER A 261 -1.34 23.38 -0.99
N GLY A 262 -2.01 24.35 -1.58
CA GLY A 262 -1.39 25.45 -2.33
C GLY A 262 -0.81 25.03 -3.68
N LYS A 263 -1.09 23.80 -4.12
CA LYS A 263 -0.59 23.20 -5.37
C LYS A 263 -1.77 22.71 -6.21
N ALA A 264 -2.38 23.63 -6.94
CA ALA A 264 -3.63 23.38 -7.67
C ALA A 264 -3.54 22.21 -8.67
N ASP A 265 -2.38 22.01 -9.29
CA ASP A 265 -2.16 20.93 -10.24
C ASP A 265 -2.16 19.54 -9.59
N ARG A 266 -1.97 19.47 -8.28
CA ARG A 266 -2.02 18.20 -7.54
C ARG A 266 -3.43 17.63 -7.44
N ALA A 267 -4.44 18.50 -7.54
CA ALA A 267 -5.84 18.05 -7.50
C ALA A 267 -6.23 17.16 -8.69
N TYR A 268 -5.46 17.18 -9.78
CA TYR A 268 -5.73 16.35 -10.94
C TYR A 268 -4.53 15.49 -11.39
N ARG A 269 -3.54 15.32 -10.53
CA ARG A 269 -2.40 14.43 -10.81
C ARG A 269 -2.83 12.97 -10.79
N ILE A 270 -2.65 12.28 -11.91
CA ILE A 270 -2.74 10.81 -11.96
C ILE A 270 -1.43 10.21 -11.45
N ALA A 271 -0.31 10.66 -12.00
CA ALA A 271 1.03 10.26 -11.58
C ALA A 271 2.08 11.28 -12.03
N LYS A 272 3.17 11.35 -11.27
CA LYS A 272 4.41 12.01 -11.71
C LYS A 272 5.51 10.95 -11.83
N PRO A 273 5.66 10.31 -13.00
CA PRO A 273 6.80 9.43 -13.27
C PRO A 273 8.13 10.17 -13.15
N ASP A 274 9.15 9.46 -12.68
CA ASP A 274 10.46 10.05 -12.43
C ASP A 274 11.60 9.06 -12.78
N VAL A 275 12.83 9.54 -12.68
CA VAL A 275 14.06 8.75 -12.72
C VAL A 275 14.83 8.95 -11.43
N TYR A 276 15.63 7.97 -11.02
CA TYR A 276 16.61 8.19 -9.98
C TYR A 276 17.67 9.18 -10.46
N PRO A 277 18.00 10.22 -9.68
CA PRO A 277 19.06 11.16 -10.04
C PRO A 277 20.41 10.45 -10.11
N GLU A 278 21.32 11.00 -10.92
CA GLU A 278 22.67 10.44 -11.13
C GLU A 278 23.45 10.26 -9.81
N ASN A 279 23.22 11.15 -8.87
CA ASN A 279 23.88 11.14 -7.54
C ASN A 279 23.08 10.45 -6.44
N TYR A 280 22.08 9.64 -6.79
CA TYR A 280 21.31 8.90 -5.80
C TYR A 280 22.23 7.99 -4.98
N SER A 281 22.16 8.10 -3.65
CA SER A 281 23.10 7.48 -2.73
C SER A 281 22.90 5.97 -2.51
N GLY A 282 21.85 5.40 -3.03
CA GLY A 282 21.56 3.97 -2.89
C GLY A 282 22.41 3.12 -3.83
N GLU A 283 23.54 2.59 -3.37
CA GLU A 283 24.47 1.79 -4.17
C GLU A 283 23.77 0.59 -4.87
N ALA A 284 22.81 -0.03 -4.16
CA ALA A 284 22.06 -1.16 -4.72
C ALA A 284 21.20 -0.78 -5.94
N TYR A 285 20.91 0.49 -6.13
CA TYR A 285 20.11 1.01 -7.25
C TYR A 285 20.94 1.50 -8.44
N LYS A 286 22.25 1.42 -8.38
CA LYS A 286 23.18 2.01 -9.34
C LYS A 286 22.89 1.62 -10.81
N LYS A 287 22.43 0.40 -11.03
CA LYS A 287 22.10 -0.10 -12.38
C LYS A 287 20.90 0.61 -13.00
N TRP A 288 20.04 1.20 -12.19
CA TRP A 288 18.76 1.78 -12.62
C TRP A 288 18.69 3.30 -12.48
N LEU A 289 19.82 3.93 -12.18
CA LEU A 289 19.90 5.38 -12.20
C LEU A 289 19.61 5.89 -13.61
N GLN A 290 18.97 7.05 -13.71
CA GLN A 290 18.65 7.70 -14.98
C GLN A 290 17.84 6.81 -15.93
N THR A 291 16.97 5.95 -15.41
CA THR A 291 16.20 4.99 -16.19
C THR A 291 14.70 5.27 -16.04
N TRP A 292 14.05 5.63 -17.13
CA TRP A 292 12.61 5.78 -17.20
C TRP A 292 11.89 4.43 -17.10
N GLY A 293 10.75 4.43 -16.42
CA GLY A 293 9.81 3.31 -16.48
C GLY A 293 8.96 3.33 -17.74
N LYS A 294 8.02 2.40 -17.83
CA LYS A 294 6.97 2.33 -18.86
C LYS A 294 5.60 2.26 -18.21
N PHE A 295 4.65 3.03 -18.75
CA PHE A 295 3.35 3.20 -18.11
C PHE A 295 2.22 2.99 -19.10
N TYR A 296 1.25 2.18 -18.71
CA TYR A 296 -0.06 2.14 -19.33
C TYR A 296 -1.06 2.77 -18.37
N ILE A 297 -1.58 3.93 -18.74
CA ILE A 297 -2.48 4.73 -17.89
C ILE A 297 -3.73 5.03 -18.68
N ASP A 298 -4.87 4.48 -18.26
CA ASP A 298 -6.13 4.61 -18.97
C ASP A 298 -7.34 4.47 -18.06
N GLY A 299 -8.41 5.16 -18.40
CA GLY A 299 -9.70 5.03 -17.77
C GLY A 299 -9.80 5.59 -16.34
N ASN A 300 -8.80 6.31 -15.86
CA ASN A 300 -8.83 6.90 -14.52
C ASN A 300 -9.74 8.12 -14.48
N LYS A 301 -10.55 8.20 -13.43
CA LYS A 301 -11.48 9.31 -13.20
C LYS A 301 -10.93 10.23 -12.12
N VAL A 302 -10.86 11.51 -12.44
CA VAL A 302 -10.62 12.58 -11.45
C VAL A 302 -11.93 13.33 -11.23
N VAL A 303 -12.45 13.25 -10.02
CA VAL A 303 -13.71 13.92 -9.65
C VAL A 303 -13.54 15.43 -9.81
N GLY A 304 -14.48 16.06 -10.52
CA GLY A 304 -14.46 17.47 -10.79
C GLY A 304 -13.52 17.91 -11.92
N ASN A 305 -12.88 16.97 -12.63
CA ASN A 305 -12.01 17.31 -13.77
C ASN A 305 -12.26 16.34 -14.94
N THR A 306 -13.17 16.73 -15.84
CA THR A 306 -13.52 15.93 -17.01
C THR A 306 -12.40 15.91 -18.05
N THR A 307 -11.61 16.97 -18.15
CA THR A 307 -10.49 17.05 -19.09
C THR A 307 -9.47 15.94 -18.80
N VAL A 308 -9.03 15.80 -17.54
CA VAL A 308 -8.08 14.75 -17.14
C VAL A 308 -8.73 13.37 -17.15
N SER A 309 -10.00 13.26 -16.81
CA SER A 309 -10.74 11.99 -16.88
C SER A 309 -10.83 11.47 -18.31
N ASN A 310 -10.97 12.34 -19.29
CA ASN A 310 -11.06 11.97 -20.71
C ASN A 310 -9.68 11.80 -21.39
N ASP A 311 -8.66 12.46 -20.87
CA ASP A 311 -7.27 12.35 -21.30
C ASP A 311 -6.38 12.37 -20.07
N ASN A 312 -6.04 11.19 -19.57
CA ASN A 312 -5.22 11.06 -18.37
C ASN A 312 -3.80 11.60 -18.55
N TRP A 313 -3.27 11.58 -19.79
CA TRP A 313 -1.86 11.80 -20.05
C TRP A 313 -1.45 13.26 -20.09
N THR A 314 -2.13 14.10 -20.83
CA THR A 314 -1.65 15.47 -21.09
C THR A 314 -1.44 16.24 -19.79
N LYS A 315 -2.50 16.47 -19.02
CA LYS A 315 -2.44 17.24 -17.77
C LYS A 315 -2.20 16.38 -16.54
N GLY A 316 -2.68 15.14 -16.56
CA GLY A 316 -2.60 14.23 -15.42
C GLY A 316 -1.25 13.57 -15.24
N VAL A 317 -0.42 13.50 -16.28
CA VAL A 317 0.90 12.86 -16.26
C VAL A 317 1.97 13.78 -16.85
N PHE A 318 1.93 14.12 -18.13
CA PHE A 318 3.01 14.86 -18.77
C PHE A 318 3.25 16.24 -18.18
N GLU A 319 2.21 17.02 -17.95
CA GLU A 319 2.34 18.34 -17.31
C GLU A 319 2.70 18.26 -15.82
N GLN A 320 2.64 17.10 -15.21
CA GLN A 320 3.07 16.87 -13.83
C GLN A 320 4.57 16.61 -13.70
N MET A 321 5.21 16.22 -14.79
CA MET A 321 6.61 15.83 -14.81
C MET A 321 7.54 17.04 -14.90
N ASP A 322 8.76 16.89 -14.41
CA ASP A 322 9.84 17.86 -14.55
C ASP A 322 11.18 17.16 -14.86
N ASN A 323 12.20 17.94 -15.18
CA ASN A 323 13.51 17.44 -15.53
C ASN A 323 14.51 17.44 -14.37
N LYS A 324 14.04 17.67 -13.16
CA LYS A 324 14.92 17.92 -11.99
C LYS A 324 15.93 16.80 -11.75
N ASN A 325 15.53 15.56 -11.98
CA ASN A 325 16.37 14.38 -11.73
C ASN A 325 17.07 13.87 -13.00
N CYS A 326 16.87 14.50 -14.15
CA CYS A 326 17.53 14.12 -15.39
C CYS A 326 18.89 14.82 -15.51
N ALA A 327 19.96 14.04 -15.68
CA ALA A 327 21.30 14.58 -15.83
C ALA A 327 21.53 15.26 -17.20
N THR A 328 20.76 14.86 -18.23
CA THR A 328 20.90 15.37 -19.59
C THR A 328 19.55 15.76 -20.20
N THR A 329 19.58 16.68 -21.16
CA THR A 329 18.41 17.05 -21.96
C THR A 329 17.89 15.87 -22.77
N GLU A 330 18.77 15.03 -23.27
CA GLU A 330 18.41 13.83 -24.03
C GLU A 330 17.58 12.86 -23.18
N LEU A 331 17.97 12.65 -21.92
CA LEU A 331 17.19 11.82 -21.01
C LEU A 331 15.81 12.42 -20.72
N TRP A 332 15.76 13.73 -20.48
CA TRP A 332 14.48 14.41 -20.31
C TRP A 332 13.59 14.26 -21.54
N ASN A 333 14.13 14.45 -22.74
CA ASN A 333 13.33 14.34 -23.97
C ASN A 333 12.70 12.96 -24.16
N GLN A 334 13.24 11.92 -23.53
CA GLN A 334 12.68 10.56 -23.56
C GLN A 334 11.40 10.42 -22.70
N HIS A 335 11.07 11.39 -21.86
CA HIS A 335 9.88 11.29 -21.01
C HIS A 335 8.58 11.10 -21.80
N THR A 336 8.51 11.57 -23.03
CA THR A 336 7.34 11.39 -23.90
C THR A 336 7.19 9.96 -24.41
N GLN A 337 8.23 9.13 -24.28
CA GLN A 337 8.25 7.74 -24.76
C GLN A 337 7.85 6.72 -23.69
N ILE A 338 7.60 7.17 -22.47
CA ILE A 338 7.21 6.27 -21.36
C ILE A 338 5.81 5.71 -21.52
N LYS A 339 4.98 6.36 -22.34
CA LYS A 339 3.59 5.99 -22.58
C LYS A 339 3.50 4.70 -23.39
N SER A 340 2.84 3.69 -22.85
CA SER A 340 2.45 2.50 -23.58
C SER A 340 1.00 2.61 -24.03
N SER A 341 0.71 2.13 -25.24
CA SER A 341 -0.66 2.07 -25.79
C SER A 341 -1.42 0.81 -25.36
N SER A 342 -0.75 -0.12 -24.69
CA SER A 342 -1.33 -1.36 -24.21
C SER A 342 -0.77 -1.71 -22.84
N PRO A 343 -1.48 -2.56 -22.06
CA PRO A 343 -1.00 -2.97 -20.74
C PRO A 343 0.43 -3.51 -20.77
N VAL A 344 1.24 -3.09 -19.81
CA VAL A 344 2.64 -3.50 -19.66
C VAL A 344 2.82 -4.68 -18.71
N VAL A 345 1.75 -5.07 -18.03
CA VAL A 345 1.70 -6.24 -17.15
C VAL A 345 0.30 -6.85 -17.21
N LYS A 346 0.22 -8.17 -17.03
CA LYS A 346 -1.07 -8.87 -16.95
C LYS A 346 -1.78 -8.51 -15.65
N THR A 347 -3.11 -8.64 -15.62
CA THR A 347 -3.93 -8.28 -14.45
C THR A 347 -3.85 -9.31 -13.32
N GLY A 348 -3.46 -10.55 -13.59
CA GLY A 348 -3.57 -11.63 -12.61
C GLY A 348 -5.01 -11.98 -12.26
N ASN A 349 -5.90 -11.95 -13.24
CA ASN A 349 -7.34 -12.25 -13.12
C ASN A 349 -8.13 -11.27 -12.25
N VAL A 350 -7.66 -10.06 -12.05
CA VAL A 350 -8.44 -9.03 -11.33
C VAL A 350 -9.67 -8.67 -12.14
N ARG A 351 -10.83 -8.76 -11.51
CA ARG A 351 -12.08 -8.25 -12.09
C ARG A 351 -12.04 -6.73 -12.10
N THR A 352 -11.98 -6.16 -13.29
CA THR A 352 -11.90 -4.71 -13.46
C THR A 352 -13.30 -4.10 -13.51
N HIS A 353 -13.53 -3.11 -12.67
CA HIS A 353 -14.75 -2.31 -12.64
C HIS A 353 -14.47 -0.94 -13.27
N THR A 354 -15.56 -0.21 -13.61
CA THR A 354 -15.42 1.22 -13.89
C THR A 354 -14.97 1.96 -12.63
N PRO A 355 -14.39 3.16 -12.75
CA PRO A 355 -14.03 3.94 -11.58
C PRO A 355 -15.20 4.16 -10.61
N ASP A 356 -16.39 4.48 -11.12
CA ASP A 356 -17.57 4.72 -10.28
C ASP A 356 -18.03 3.44 -9.56
N GLU A 357 -18.06 2.30 -10.24
CA GLU A 357 -18.35 1.00 -9.62
C GLU A 357 -17.31 0.65 -8.55
N ALA A 358 -16.04 0.88 -8.83
CA ALA A 358 -14.96 0.65 -7.88
C ALA A 358 -15.12 1.51 -6.62
N TYR A 359 -15.46 2.79 -6.80
CA TYR A 359 -15.73 3.68 -5.68
C TYR A 359 -16.85 3.15 -4.77
N GLU A 360 -17.99 2.79 -5.33
CA GLU A 360 -19.11 2.25 -4.55
C GLU A 360 -18.74 0.96 -3.82
N ARG A 361 -18.02 0.07 -4.48
CA ARG A 361 -17.61 -1.22 -3.90
C ARG A 361 -16.56 -1.04 -2.81
N VAL A 362 -15.58 -0.19 -3.01
CA VAL A 362 -14.55 0.12 -2.01
C VAL A 362 -15.18 0.75 -0.76
N MET A 363 -16.10 1.71 -0.95
CA MET A 363 -16.82 2.31 0.19
C MET A 363 -17.61 1.26 0.98
N SER A 364 -18.20 0.30 0.31
CA SER A 364 -19.03 -0.73 0.97
C SER A 364 -18.21 -1.86 1.61
N TYR A 365 -17.10 -2.28 0.98
CA TYR A 365 -16.49 -3.57 1.32
C TYR A 365 -15.02 -3.49 1.74
N ALA A 366 -14.30 -2.41 1.48
CA ALA A 366 -12.87 -2.36 1.81
C ALA A 366 -12.62 -2.27 3.32
N GLY A 367 -11.41 -2.69 3.71
CA GLY A 367 -11.01 -2.77 5.11
C GLY A 367 -11.58 -4.00 5.82
N ALA A 368 -11.43 -4.04 7.15
CA ALA A 368 -12.03 -5.07 8.00
C ALA A 368 -13.55 -4.90 8.07
N SER A 369 -14.20 -5.01 6.93
CA SER A 369 -15.58 -4.59 6.69
C SER A 369 -16.63 -5.55 7.24
N ASN A 370 -16.23 -6.76 7.63
CA ASN A 370 -17.11 -7.68 8.36
C ASN A 370 -17.56 -7.09 9.72
N TYR A 371 -16.69 -6.30 10.35
CA TYR A 371 -16.97 -5.57 11.60
C TYR A 371 -16.29 -4.21 11.55
N ARG A 372 -16.81 -3.28 10.73
CA ARG A 372 -16.28 -1.92 10.72
C ARG A 372 -16.44 -1.27 12.07
N ASP A 373 -15.34 -0.73 12.61
CA ASP A 373 -15.39 0.07 13.81
C ASP A 373 -15.69 1.55 13.49
N LYS A 374 -15.84 2.36 14.52
CA LYS A 374 -16.19 3.77 14.38
C LYS A 374 -15.13 4.58 13.63
N VAL A 375 -13.85 4.20 13.69
CA VAL A 375 -12.78 4.89 12.99
C VAL A 375 -12.89 4.63 11.49
N ASP A 376 -13.05 3.38 11.08
CA ASP A 376 -13.27 3.05 9.67
C ASP A 376 -14.56 3.69 9.13
N GLU A 377 -15.65 3.66 9.90
CA GLU A 377 -16.92 4.30 9.53
C GLU A 377 -16.76 5.80 9.32
N LEU A 378 -16.00 6.49 10.18
CA LEU A 378 -15.73 7.91 10.07
C LEU A 378 -14.97 8.23 8.76
N ILE A 379 -13.96 7.43 8.42
CA ILE A 379 -13.18 7.62 7.20
C ILE A 379 -14.06 7.42 5.96
N ILE A 380 -14.87 6.38 5.93
CA ILE A 380 -15.82 6.15 4.83
C ILE A 380 -16.81 7.32 4.70
N SER A 381 -17.31 7.82 5.82
CA SER A 381 -18.19 9.02 5.85
C SER A 381 -17.47 10.26 5.31
N ASP A 382 -16.22 10.47 5.70
CA ASP A 382 -15.40 11.58 5.19
C ASP A 382 -15.29 11.54 3.66
N VAL A 383 -14.97 10.38 3.12
CA VAL A 383 -14.83 10.20 1.67
C VAL A 383 -16.14 10.51 0.96
N LYS A 384 -17.24 9.98 1.45
CA LYS A 384 -18.57 10.18 0.86
C LYS A 384 -19.03 11.64 0.92
N ASN A 385 -18.72 12.35 2.00
CA ASN A 385 -19.20 13.71 2.28
C ASN A 385 -18.16 14.79 2.03
N ARG A 386 -17.01 14.44 1.47
CA ARG A 386 -15.89 15.36 1.17
C ARG A 386 -15.47 16.16 2.43
N LYS A 387 -15.23 15.46 3.52
CA LYS A 387 -14.79 16.02 4.80
C LYS A 387 -13.39 15.57 5.15
N ALA A 388 -12.77 16.24 6.11
CA ALA A 388 -11.52 15.87 6.71
C ALA A 388 -11.70 15.86 8.23
N SER A 389 -11.55 14.69 8.85
CA SER A 389 -11.69 14.48 10.29
C SER A 389 -10.34 14.36 10.98
N CYS A 390 -9.29 15.01 10.48
CA CYS A 390 -7.93 14.97 11.00
C CYS A 390 -7.22 16.33 10.81
#